data_500523366e85041ae293415c687f64e3
#
_entry.id   500523366e85041ae293415c687f64e3
#
_cell.length_a   1.000
_cell.length_b   1.000
_cell.length_c   1.000
_cell.angle_alpha   90.00
_cell.angle_beta   90.00
_cell.angle_gamma   90.00
#
_symmetry.space_group_name_H-M   'P 1'
#
loop_
_entity.id
_entity.type
_entity.pdbx_description
1 polymer ?
#
loop_
_entity_poly.entity_id
_entity_poly.type
_entity_poly.pdbx_seq_one_letter_code
_entity_poly.pdbx_strand_id
1 'polypeptide(L)'
;MKARVSLARAAYSQSEIVILDDPLSAVDAYVGKYILDHCLLEGPLANRTRILVTHSLHVLDKVDYIYVMDNGAIVEQGTYSVRISRMNAITFYLLLLLFPPESNVEWPCILTFDRRLRKC
;
A
#
# COMPACT_ATOMS: atom_id res chain seq x y z
N MET A 1 -12.17 13.62 6.27
CA MET A 1 -11.42 14.89 6.09
C MET A 1 -9.98 14.84 6.60
N LYS A 2 -9.70 14.28 7.76
CA LYS A 2 -8.34 14.25 8.36
C LYS A 2 -7.29 13.57 7.47
N ALA A 3 -7.61 12.44 6.84
CA ALA A 3 -6.68 11.69 5.98
C ALA A 3 -6.21 12.49 4.75
N ARG A 4 -7.10 13.24 4.11
CA ARG A 4 -6.74 14.09 2.95
C ARG A 4 -5.82 15.25 3.34
N VAL A 5 -6.06 15.86 4.50
CA VAL A 5 -5.20 16.94 5.04
C VAL A 5 -3.82 16.38 5.40
N SER A 6 -3.75 15.20 6.00
CA SER A 6 -2.49 14.54 6.33
C SER A 6 -1.68 14.21 5.05
N LEU A 7 -2.34 13.71 4.01
CA LEU A 7 -1.71 13.45 2.72
C LEU A 7 -1.21 14.73 2.04
N ALA A 8 -2.00 15.81 2.09
CA ALA A 8 -1.59 17.10 1.56
C ALA A 8 -0.36 17.67 2.30
N ARG A 9 -0.28 17.50 3.62
CA ARG A 9 0.91 17.85 4.41
C ARG A 9 2.14 17.05 3.99
N ALA A 10 1.99 15.74 3.78
CA ALA A 10 3.07 14.89 3.29
C ALA A 10 3.53 15.31 1.89
N ALA A 11 2.58 15.63 0.99
CA ALA A 11 2.89 16.12 -0.35
C ALA A 11 3.62 17.47 -0.34
N TYR A 12 3.26 18.35 0.58
CA TYR A 12 3.89 19.67 0.74
C TYR A 12 5.26 19.59 1.43
N SER A 13 5.51 18.58 2.25
CA SER A 13 6.81 18.38 2.91
C SER A 13 7.91 18.17 1.87
N GLN A 14 9.15 18.52 2.20
CA GLN A 14 10.33 18.33 1.33
C GLN A 14 11.07 17.02 1.64
N SER A 15 10.43 16.09 2.38
CA SER A 15 11.04 14.83 2.80
C SER A 15 11.29 13.91 1.60
N GLU A 16 12.46 13.29 1.53
CA GLU A 16 12.81 12.31 0.50
C GLU A 16 12.10 10.98 0.71
N ILE A 17 11.78 10.64 1.96
CA ILE A 17 11.09 9.43 2.37
C ILE A 17 9.75 9.82 2.99
N VAL A 18 8.68 9.21 2.53
CA VAL A 18 7.32 9.43 3.02
C VAL A 18 6.72 8.11 3.47
N ILE A 19 6.27 8.08 4.72
CA ILE A 19 5.56 6.93 5.30
C ILE A 19 4.07 7.27 5.35
N LEU A 20 3.25 6.41 4.75
CA LEU A 20 1.82 6.56 4.63
C LEU A 20 1.14 5.36 5.29
N ASP A 21 0.46 5.61 6.40
CA ASP A 21 -0.26 4.58 7.15
C ASP A 21 -1.74 4.61 6.75
N ASP A 22 -2.13 3.63 5.95
CA ASP A 22 -3.48 3.39 5.43
C ASP A 22 -4.23 4.65 4.95
N PRO A 23 -3.61 5.48 4.07
CA PRO A 23 -4.14 6.79 3.70
C PRO A 23 -5.43 6.72 2.87
N LEU A 24 -5.76 5.55 2.34
CA LEU A 24 -6.90 5.33 1.45
C LEU A 24 -8.10 4.68 2.15
N SER A 25 -7.98 4.28 3.42
CA SER A 25 -9.05 3.59 4.16
C SER A 25 -10.28 4.46 4.44
N ALA A 26 -10.08 5.77 4.58
CA ALA A 26 -11.13 6.73 4.94
C ALA A 26 -11.75 7.45 3.71
N VAL A 27 -11.51 6.95 2.51
CA VAL A 27 -12.04 7.53 1.26
C VAL A 27 -12.76 6.45 0.45
N ASP A 28 -13.74 6.87 -0.37
CA ASP A 28 -14.39 5.95 -1.29
C ASP A 28 -13.42 5.44 -2.38
N ALA A 29 -13.79 4.34 -3.04
CA ALA A 29 -12.93 3.67 -4.01
C ALA A 29 -12.53 4.57 -5.19
N TYR A 30 -13.42 5.43 -5.65
CA TYR A 30 -13.14 6.36 -6.76
C TYR A 30 -12.11 7.41 -6.36
N VAL A 31 -12.32 8.05 -5.21
CA VAL A 31 -11.38 9.05 -4.66
C VAL A 31 -10.06 8.39 -4.28
N GLY A 32 -10.08 7.19 -3.73
CA GLY A 32 -8.88 6.41 -3.41
C GLY A 32 -8.02 6.14 -4.64
N LYS A 33 -8.64 5.71 -5.74
CA LYS A 33 -7.96 5.53 -7.01
C LYS A 33 -7.39 6.84 -7.55
N TYR A 34 -8.15 7.93 -7.51
CA TYR A 34 -7.69 9.23 -7.96
C TYR A 34 -6.46 9.72 -7.16
N ILE A 35 -6.48 9.56 -5.84
CA ILE A 35 -5.33 9.89 -4.97
C ILE A 35 -4.13 9.02 -5.31
N LEU A 36 -4.33 7.72 -5.50
CA LEU A 36 -3.25 6.82 -5.87
C LEU A 36 -2.58 7.27 -7.18
N ASP A 37 -3.37 7.47 -8.23
CA ASP A 37 -2.86 7.81 -9.55
C ASP A 37 -2.24 9.22 -9.58
N HIS A 38 -2.94 10.24 -9.10
CA HIS A 38 -2.56 11.65 -9.27
C HIS A 38 -1.80 12.28 -8.12
N CYS A 39 -1.67 11.62 -6.97
CA CYS A 39 -0.88 12.12 -5.86
C CYS A 39 0.34 11.24 -5.59
N LEU A 40 0.15 9.92 -5.55
CA LEU A 40 1.20 8.99 -5.18
C LEU A 40 2.06 8.58 -6.38
N LEU A 41 1.45 8.20 -7.51
CA LEU A 41 2.18 7.64 -8.66
C LEU A 41 2.69 8.69 -9.63
N GLU A 42 1.87 9.66 -10.00
CA GLU A 42 2.18 10.67 -11.03
C GLU A 42 2.27 12.11 -10.47
N GLY A 43 1.90 12.31 -9.22
CA GLY A 43 1.78 13.62 -8.60
C GLY A 43 2.98 14.06 -7.77
N PRO A 44 2.75 14.90 -6.76
CA PRO A 44 3.81 15.53 -5.96
C PRO A 44 4.67 14.53 -5.18
N LEU A 45 4.20 13.32 -4.95
CA LEU A 45 4.94 12.25 -4.28
C LEU A 45 5.63 11.27 -5.24
N ALA A 46 5.46 11.43 -6.55
CA ALA A 46 5.95 10.48 -7.57
C ALA A 46 7.47 10.25 -7.53
N ASN A 47 8.25 11.27 -7.23
CA ASN A 47 9.72 11.21 -7.24
C ASN A 47 10.33 10.93 -5.85
N ARG A 48 9.53 10.48 -4.89
CA ARG A 48 9.97 10.22 -3.53
C ARG A 48 9.93 8.74 -3.20
N THR A 49 10.75 8.32 -2.25
CA THR A 49 10.63 6.99 -1.67
C THR A 49 9.39 6.94 -0.79
N ARG A 50 8.48 6.01 -1.09
CA ARG A 50 7.22 5.86 -0.37
C ARG A 50 7.13 4.50 0.27
N ILE A 51 6.78 4.49 1.55
CA ILE A 51 6.42 3.29 2.30
C ILE A 51 4.93 3.40 2.57
N LEU A 52 4.14 2.53 1.98
CA LEU A 52 2.70 2.53 2.10
C LEU A 52 2.26 1.31 2.90
N VAL A 53 1.65 1.55 4.05
CA VAL A 53 0.92 0.53 4.80
C VAL A 53 -0.52 0.54 4.32
N THR A 54 -1.06 -0.60 3.90
CA THR A 54 -2.41 -0.66 3.36
C THR A 54 -3.02 -2.05 3.46
N HIS A 55 -4.34 -2.10 3.52
CA HIS A 55 -5.14 -3.31 3.35
C HIS A 55 -5.76 -3.41 1.95
N SER A 56 -5.53 -2.43 1.09
CA SER A 56 -6.12 -2.34 -0.24
C SER A 56 -5.30 -3.12 -1.27
N LEU A 57 -5.85 -4.21 -1.78
CA LEU A 57 -5.16 -5.08 -2.74
C LEU A 57 -4.95 -4.44 -4.12
N HIS A 58 -5.80 -3.50 -4.50
CA HIS A 58 -5.76 -2.84 -5.83
C HIS A 58 -4.56 -1.92 -6.04
N VAL A 59 -3.73 -1.71 -5.01
CA VAL A 59 -2.49 -0.94 -5.14
C VAL A 59 -1.27 -1.83 -5.41
N LEU A 60 -1.40 -3.15 -5.25
CA LEU A 60 -0.27 -4.08 -5.26
C LEU A 60 0.41 -4.21 -6.63
N ASP A 61 -0.35 -4.05 -7.71
CA ASP A 61 0.17 -4.08 -9.09
C ASP A 61 0.95 -2.82 -9.48
N LYS A 62 0.87 -1.78 -8.64
CA LYS A 62 1.45 -0.45 -8.92
C LYS A 62 2.68 -0.13 -8.07
N VAL A 63 3.09 -1.04 -7.21
CA VAL A 63 4.22 -0.86 -6.29
C VAL A 63 5.41 -1.71 -6.71
N ASP A 64 6.62 -1.26 -6.36
CA ASP A 64 7.85 -1.96 -6.76
C ASP A 64 8.10 -3.22 -5.93
N TYR A 65 7.76 -3.19 -4.64
CA TYR A 65 8.02 -4.29 -3.73
C TYR A 65 6.97 -4.37 -2.62
N ILE A 66 6.64 -5.59 -2.22
CA ILE A 66 5.58 -5.89 -1.25
C ILE A 66 6.16 -6.70 -0.10
N TYR A 67 5.85 -6.28 1.11
CA TYR A 67 6.09 -7.02 2.35
C TYR A 67 4.74 -7.36 2.99
N VAL A 68 4.50 -8.61 3.28
CA VAL A 68 3.34 -9.04 4.08
C VAL A 68 3.80 -9.24 5.50
N MET A 69 3.16 -8.53 6.43
CA MET A 69 3.47 -8.59 7.84
C MET A 69 2.33 -9.23 8.62
N ASP A 70 2.69 -10.17 9.48
CA ASP A 70 1.78 -10.79 10.42
C ASP A 70 2.46 -10.91 11.79
N ASN A 71 1.74 -10.54 12.86
CA ASN A 71 2.25 -10.57 14.25
C ASN A 71 3.64 -9.91 14.42
N GLY A 72 3.89 -8.79 13.73
CA GLY A 72 5.15 -8.04 13.82
C GLY A 72 6.32 -8.64 13.06
N ALA A 73 6.10 -9.71 12.29
CA ALA A 73 7.12 -10.35 11.46
C ALA A 73 6.78 -10.26 9.98
N ILE A 74 7.80 -10.19 9.13
CA ILE A 74 7.64 -10.31 7.67
C ILE A 74 7.46 -11.80 7.36
N VAL A 75 6.26 -12.19 6.95
CA VAL A 75 5.93 -13.58 6.60
C VAL A 75 6.13 -13.86 5.13
N GLU A 76 6.07 -12.83 4.29
CA GLU A 76 6.26 -12.95 2.85
C GLU A 76 6.76 -11.62 2.25
N GLN A 77 7.55 -11.70 1.16
CA GLN A 77 8.05 -10.53 0.45
C GLN A 77 8.30 -10.81 -1.02
N GLY A 78 8.23 -9.80 -1.86
CA GLY A 78 8.54 -9.91 -3.30
C GLY A 78 7.86 -8.86 -4.16
N THR A 79 8.06 -8.97 -5.47
CA THR A 79 7.36 -8.16 -6.47
C THR A 79 5.99 -8.75 -6.79
N TYR A 80 5.07 -7.95 -7.33
CA TYR A 80 3.73 -8.40 -7.68
C TYR A 80 3.74 -9.58 -8.66
N SER A 81 4.57 -9.54 -9.69
CA SER A 81 4.68 -10.59 -10.71
C SER A 81 5.16 -11.94 -10.17
N VAL A 82 6.08 -11.93 -9.20
CA VAL A 82 6.59 -13.16 -8.56
C VAL A 82 5.55 -13.76 -7.61
N ARG A 83 4.70 -12.93 -7.02
CA ARG A 83 3.68 -13.36 -6.05
C ARG A 83 2.47 -14.02 -6.69
N ILE A 84 2.04 -13.56 -7.86
CA ILE A 84 0.96 -14.24 -8.61
C ILE A 84 1.36 -15.69 -8.93
N SER A 85 2.63 -15.96 -9.14
CA SER A 85 3.15 -17.29 -9.45
C SER A 85 3.26 -18.22 -8.22
N ARG A 86 3.26 -17.68 -7.01
CA ARG A 86 3.40 -18.43 -5.75
C ARG A 86 2.21 -18.20 -4.82
N MET A 87 1.09 -18.69 -5.21
CA MET A 87 -0.27 -18.56 -4.68
C MET A 87 -0.53 -18.83 -3.17
N ASN A 88 0.34 -18.49 -2.23
CA ASN A 88 0.12 -18.91 -0.84
C ASN A 88 -0.48 -17.84 0.08
N ALA A 89 0.16 -16.67 0.27
CA ALA A 89 -0.37 -15.70 1.25
C ALA A 89 -1.37 -14.71 0.64
N ILE A 90 -1.14 -14.23 -0.58
CA ILE A 90 -2.10 -13.31 -1.24
C ILE A 90 -3.40 -14.04 -1.58
N THR A 91 -3.34 -15.32 -1.98
CA THR A 91 -4.54 -16.15 -2.20
C THR A 91 -5.28 -16.40 -0.90
N PHE A 92 -4.56 -16.65 0.19
CA PHE A 92 -5.15 -16.78 1.52
C PHE A 92 -5.80 -15.46 1.98
N TYR A 93 -5.15 -14.32 1.72
CA TYR A 93 -5.68 -13.00 2.02
C TYR A 93 -6.92 -12.67 1.15
N LEU A 94 -6.88 -13.01 -0.14
CA LEU A 94 -8.04 -12.87 -1.04
C LEU A 94 -9.20 -13.77 -0.60
N LEU A 95 -8.89 -14.99 -0.18
CA LEU A 95 -9.88 -15.93 0.33
C LEU A 95 -10.53 -15.43 1.63
N LEU A 96 -9.74 -14.85 2.53
CA LEU A 96 -10.23 -14.21 3.75
C LEU A 96 -11.11 -12.98 3.49
N LEU A 97 -10.81 -12.20 2.43
CA LEU A 97 -11.64 -11.06 2.00
C LEU A 97 -12.98 -11.50 1.39
N LEU A 98 -12.98 -12.64 0.68
CA LEU A 98 -14.19 -13.19 0.08
C LEU A 98 -15.06 -13.96 1.09
N PHE A 99 -14.44 -14.52 2.13
CA PHE A 99 -15.10 -15.28 3.20
C PHE A 99 -14.57 -14.81 4.56
N PRO A 100 -15.01 -13.62 5.04
CA PRO A 100 -14.51 -13.10 6.31
C PRO A 100 -14.89 -14.07 7.44
N PRO A 101 -13.91 -14.52 8.25
CA PRO A 101 -14.22 -15.28 9.46
C PRO A 101 -14.99 -14.38 10.44
N GLU A 102 -15.96 -14.95 11.12
CA GLU A 102 -16.73 -14.23 12.13
C GLU A 102 -15.81 -13.69 13.22
N SER A 103 -15.91 -12.38 13.46
CA SER A 103 -15.38 -11.54 14.55
C SER A 103 -14.07 -11.94 15.25
N ASN A 104 -13.11 -11.02 15.27
CA ASN A 104 -11.85 -10.96 16.03
C ASN A 104 -10.57 -11.52 15.38
N VAL A 105 -10.44 -11.53 14.07
CA VAL A 105 -9.14 -11.79 13.42
C VAL A 105 -8.44 -10.47 13.14
N GLU A 106 -7.26 -10.28 13.71
CA GLU A 106 -6.35 -9.19 13.31
C GLU A 106 -5.86 -9.47 11.88
N TRP A 107 -6.10 -8.50 11.00
CA TRP A 107 -5.72 -8.62 9.59
C TRP A 107 -4.22 -8.42 9.41
N PRO A 108 -3.54 -9.23 8.60
CA PRO A 108 -2.15 -8.97 8.26
C PRO A 108 -2.00 -7.64 7.52
N CYS A 109 -1.04 -6.83 7.94
CA CYS A 109 -0.72 -5.56 7.28
C CYS A 109 0.16 -5.78 6.06
N ILE A 110 -0.13 -5.08 4.98
CA ILE A 110 0.70 -5.06 3.78
C ILE A 110 1.52 -3.77 3.79
N LEU A 111 2.85 -3.93 3.85
CA LEU A 111 3.80 -2.86 3.63
C LEU A 111 4.24 -2.90 2.17
N THR A 112 4.03 -1.82 1.46
CA THR A 112 4.52 -1.69 0.10
C THR A 112 5.63 -0.65 0.04
N PHE A 113 6.67 -0.95 -0.71
CA PHE A 113 7.80 -0.07 -0.93
C PHE A 113 7.85 0.32 -2.39
N ASP A 114 7.79 1.61 -2.66
CA ASP A 114 7.94 2.17 -3.99
C ASP A 114 9.17 3.10 -3.98
N ARG A 115 10.22 2.67 -4.62
CA ARG A 115 11.46 3.42 -4.79
C ARG A 115 11.68 3.71 -6.26
N ARG A 116 11.24 4.83 -6.74
CA ARG A 116 11.74 5.35 -8.01
C ARG A 116 13.12 5.95 -7.78
N LEU A 117 14.15 5.11 -7.99
CA LEU A 117 15.52 5.61 -8.11
C LEU A 117 15.55 6.60 -9.28
N ARG A 118 15.93 7.83 -9.00
CA ARG A 118 16.44 8.69 -10.07
C ARG A 118 17.59 7.92 -10.71
N LYS A 119 17.42 7.52 -11.95
CA LYS A 119 18.58 7.24 -12.78
C LYS A 119 19.37 8.54 -12.87
N CYS A 120 20.50 8.58 -12.26
CA CYS A 120 21.51 9.59 -12.55
C CYS A 120 21.92 9.49 -14.02
#